data_503c33b3f857961148f9ec44734a3f0c
#
_entry.id   503c33b3f857961148f9ec44734a3f0c
#
_cell.length_a   1.000
_cell.length_b   1.000
_cell.length_c   1.000
_cell.angle_alpha   90.00
_cell.angle_beta   90.00
_cell.angle_gamma   90.00
#
_symmetry.space_group_name_H-M   'P 1'
#
loop_
_entity.id
_entity.type
_entity.pdbx_description
1 polymer ?
#
loop_
_entity_poly.entity_id
_entity_poly.type
_entity_poly.pdbx_seq_one_letter_code
_entity_poly.pdbx_strand_id
1 'polypeptide(L)'
;MTMADGGSSADAVRRVAGGAENGSQPQQGTWRGTEPPMLPPLTTAQKLRGYLRLGAFILLTTVSILLFIAGRYLRHWLGHSVSFHFWVARQWSRGGLWLAGLEREVEGTPVPGGALVANHCSWLDILSLRAVTLMYFVSKAEVADWPGVGFVTRVTGTIFIERRRSQAKAQEAVLRSRIAADQLLIFFPEGTSTDGQRVLPFKSSLFSVFYEEGRGADLLVQPVSIVYTPAPGSELPAEFYGWWADMPFYGHILDVFARSHGGRVSVTFHPPARPADFSDRKALAEHCQQSVAQGHRSVLAAS
;
A
#
# COMPACT_ATOMS: atom_id res chain seq x y z
N MET A 1 7.08 -20.22 65.75
CA MET A 1 6.93 -21.62 65.33
C MET A 1 5.60 -21.72 64.61
N THR A 2 5.62 -21.68 63.33
CA THR A 2 5.10 -22.60 62.34
C THR A 2 5.18 -21.96 60.94
N MET A 3 5.66 -22.74 60.02
CA MET A 3 6.19 -22.42 58.71
C MET A 3 5.15 -22.01 57.66
N ALA A 4 5.69 -21.31 56.68
CA ALA A 4 5.12 -20.96 55.40
C ALA A 4 4.60 -22.16 54.57
N ASP A 5 3.67 -21.89 53.71
CA ASP A 5 3.53 -22.70 52.49
C ASP A 5 3.43 -21.80 51.27
N GLY A 6 4.41 -21.95 50.38
CA GLY A 6 4.55 -21.24 49.13
C GLY A 6 3.74 -21.92 48.06
N GLY A 7 2.67 -21.28 47.63
CA GLY A 7 1.88 -21.65 46.45
C GLY A 7 2.52 -21.10 45.16
N SER A 8 2.98 -22.02 44.35
CA SER A 8 3.70 -21.83 43.09
C SER A 8 2.95 -20.98 42.07
N SER A 9 3.65 -19.94 41.58
CA SER A 9 3.27 -19.06 40.47
C SER A 9 3.13 -19.76 39.10
N ALA A 10 3.20 -21.08 39.04
CA ALA A 10 3.15 -21.84 37.79
C ALA A 10 1.72 -22.25 37.34
N ASP A 11 0.73 -22.20 38.24
CA ASP A 11 -0.64 -22.62 37.94
C ASP A 11 -1.54 -21.49 37.39
N ALA A 12 -1.12 -20.24 37.41
CA ALA A 12 -1.86 -19.13 36.83
C ALA A 12 -1.66 -18.96 35.30
N VAL A 13 -0.63 -19.59 34.74
CA VAL A 13 -0.31 -19.48 33.28
C VAL A 13 -1.00 -20.57 32.46
N ARG A 14 -1.60 -21.57 33.08
CA ARG A 14 -2.14 -22.75 32.38
C ARG A 14 -3.66 -22.72 32.09
N ARG A 15 -4.38 -21.63 32.42
CA ARG A 15 -5.83 -21.50 32.21
C ARG A 15 -6.26 -20.55 31.08
N VAL A 16 -5.35 -20.09 30.22
CA VAL A 16 -5.67 -19.24 29.05
C VAL A 16 -5.34 -19.93 27.71
N ALA A 17 -5.07 -21.23 27.72
CA ALA A 17 -4.84 -22.00 26.50
C ALA A 17 -6.02 -22.94 26.26
N GLY A 18 -7.12 -22.40 25.75
CA GLY A 18 -8.33 -23.19 25.42
C GLY A 18 -9.35 -22.39 24.64
N GLY A 19 -9.03 -21.99 23.42
CA GLY A 19 -9.96 -21.37 22.49
C GLY A 19 -9.22 -21.14 21.18
N ALA A 20 -9.17 -22.17 20.32
CA ALA A 20 -8.76 -22.02 18.93
C ALA A 20 -9.86 -21.24 18.21
N GLU A 21 -9.83 -19.91 18.30
CA GLU A 21 -10.61 -19.04 17.44
C GLU A 21 -9.88 -18.90 16.11
N ASN A 22 -10.61 -19.21 15.03
CA ASN A 22 -10.27 -18.92 13.63
C ASN A 22 -9.54 -17.58 13.53
N GLY A 23 -8.37 -17.58 12.86
CA GLY A 23 -7.55 -16.40 12.66
C GLY A 23 -8.24 -15.31 11.86
N SER A 24 -9.19 -14.62 12.48
CA SER A 24 -9.75 -13.37 12.00
C SER A 24 -8.69 -12.29 12.17
N GLN A 25 -8.21 -11.75 11.06
CA GLN A 25 -7.33 -10.58 11.02
C GLN A 25 -7.94 -9.45 11.86
N PRO A 26 -7.15 -8.70 12.65
CA PRO A 26 -7.67 -7.60 13.47
C PRO A 26 -8.29 -6.53 12.57
N GLN A 27 -9.61 -6.44 12.61
CA GLN A 27 -10.44 -5.53 11.82
C GLN A 27 -10.49 -4.14 12.48
N GLN A 28 -9.42 -3.36 12.45
CA GLN A 28 -9.48 -1.99 12.95
C GLN A 28 -9.26 -0.98 11.83
N GLY A 29 -10.34 -0.26 11.51
CA GLY A 29 -10.32 0.93 10.68
C GLY A 29 -10.48 0.71 9.19
N THR A 30 -11.17 -0.33 8.77
CA THR A 30 -11.59 -0.54 7.38
C THR A 30 -12.83 0.30 7.08
N TRP A 31 -12.84 0.96 5.93
CA TRP A 31 -14.01 1.69 5.45
C TRP A 31 -15.15 0.72 5.08
N ARG A 32 -16.39 1.07 5.45
CA ARG A 32 -17.59 0.24 5.24
C ARG A 32 -18.74 1.06 4.64
N GLY A 33 -18.42 2.02 3.78
CA GLY A 33 -19.44 2.89 3.18
C GLY A 33 -20.31 2.21 2.13
N THR A 34 -19.85 1.12 1.54
CA THR A 34 -20.59 0.27 0.61
C THR A 34 -20.29 -1.21 0.92
N GLU A 35 -21.22 -2.09 0.59
CA GLU A 35 -20.98 -3.53 0.67
C GLU A 35 -20.16 -3.99 -0.53
N PRO A 36 -19.21 -4.94 -0.35
CA PRO A 36 -18.50 -5.56 -1.45
C PRO A 36 -19.45 -6.25 -2.42
N PRO A 37 -19.18 -6.22 -3.75
CA PRO A 37 -20.04 -6.85 -4.72
C PRO A 37 -20.05 -8.38 -4.55
N MET A 38 -21.22 -8.97 -4.60
CA MET A 38 -21.35 -10.42 -4.65
C MET A 38 -21.04 -10.92 -6.05
N LEU A 39 -19.90 -11.56 -6.21
CA LEU A 39 -19.51 -12.16 -7.48
C LEU A 39 -20.03 -13.59 -7.57
N PRO A 40 -20.44 -14.05 -8.77
CA PRO A 40 -20.82 -15.45 -8.96
C PRO A 40 -19.63 -16.37 -8.67
N PRO A 41 -19.86 -17.66 -8.34
CA PRO A 41 -18.75 -18.60 -8.14
C PRO A 41 -17.84 -18.68 -9.37
N LEU A 42 -16.53 -18.87 -9.13
CA LEU A 42 -15.56 -19.04 -10.20
C LEU A 42 -15.86 -20.31 -11.01
N THR A 43 -15.89 -20.19 -12.34
CA THR A 43 -15.93 -21.35 -13.24
C THR A 43 -14.62 -22.15 -13.16
N THR A 44 -14.62 -23.40 -13.64
CA THR A 44 -13.41 -24.23 -13.68
C THR A 44 -12.28 -23.58 -14.46
N ALA A 45 -12.59 -22.94 -15.60
CA ALA A 45 -11.61 -22.22 -16.42
C ALA A 45 -11.02 -20.99 -15.68
N GLN A 46 -11.86 -20.24 -14.97
CA GLN A 46 -11.43 -19.12 -14.15
C GLN A 46 -10.54 -19.57 -12.99
N LYS A 47 -10.92 -20.66 -12.28
CA LYS A 47 -10.08 -21.25 -11.21
C LYS A 47 -8.71 -21.63 -11.75
N LEU A 48 -8.67 -22.38 -12.87
CA LEU A 48 -7.41 -22.80 -13.49
C LEU A 48 -6.54 -21.59 -13.84
N ARG A 49 -7.11 -20.57 -14.51
CA ARG A 49 -6.41 -19.32 -14.84
C ARG A 49 -5.89 -18.62 -13.58
N GLY A 50 -6.73 -18.50 -12.55
CA GLY A 50 -6.38 -17.85 -11.29
C GLY A 50 -5.21 -18.53 -10.60
N TYR A 51 -5.24 -19.86 -10.47
CA TYR A 51 -4.14 -20.60 -9.84
C TYR A 51 -2.86 -20.58 -10.68
N LEU A 52 -2.93 -20.65 -12.01
CA LEU A 52 -1.76 -20.53 -12.88
C LEU A 52 -1.10 -19.14 -12.75
N ARG A 53 -1.90 -18.07 -12.78
CA ARG A 53 -1.40 -16.69 -12.62
C ARG A 53 -0.86 -16.45 -11.20
N LEU A 54 -1.52 -16.97 -10.18
CA LEU A 54 -1.05 -16.89 -8.80
C LEU A 54 0.28 -17.64 -8.61
N GLY A 55 0.40 -18.85 -9.16
CA GLY A 55 1.66 -19.60 -9.17
C GLY A 55 2.78 -18.86 -9.88
N ALA A 56 2.49 -18.29 -11.05
CA ALA A 56 3.43 -17.44 -11.78
C ALA A 56 3.83 -16.19 -10.99
N PHE A 57 2.89 -15.55 -10.28
CA PHE A 57 3.18 -14.39 -9.44
C PHE A 57 4.03 -14.75 -8.22
N ILE A 58 3.78 -15.90 -7.59
CA ILE A 58 4.62 -16.42 -6.48
C ILE A 58 6.04 -16.70 -7.00
N LEU A 59 6.19 -17.34 -8.14
CA LEU A 59 7.48 -17.59 -8.75
C LEU A 59 8.22 -16.28 -9.09
N LEU A 60 7.53 -15.34 -9.75
CA LEU A 60 8.05 -14.01 -10.05
C LEU A 60 8.52 -13.29 -8.78
N THR A 61 7.72 -13.37 -7.70
CA THR A 61 8.04 -12.75 -6.41
C THR A 61 9.28 -13.40 -5.80
N THR A 62 9.35 -14.73 -5.78
CA THR A 62 10.51 -15.46 -5.24
C THR A 62 11.79 -15.11 -5.98
N VAL A 63 11.78 -15.17 -7.32
CA VAL A 63 12.95 -14.81 -8.15
C VAL A 63 13.33 -13.34 -7.93
N SER A 64 12.34 -12.44 -7.89
CA SER A 64 12.60 -11.01 -7.70
C SER A 64 13.19 -10.72 -6.32
N ILE A 65 12.77 -11.40 -5.26
CA ILE A 65 13.35 -11.27 -3.92
C ILE A 65 14.81 -11.72 -3.91
N LEU A 66 15.12 -12.88 -4.51
CA LEU A 66 16.49 -13.38 -4.60
C LEU A 66 17.39 -12.41 -5.35
N LEU A 67 16.93 -11.90 -6.50
CA LEU A 67 17.67 -10.91 -7.29
C LEU A 67 17.80 -9.56 -6.55
N PHE A 68 16.77 -9.14 -5.82
CA PHE A 68 16.79 -7.93 -5.02
C PHE A 68 17.83 -8.02 -3.89
N ILE A 69 17.85 -9.13 -3.17
CA ILE A 69 18.83 -9.40 -2.11
C ILE A 69 20.24 -9.47 -2.72
N ALA A 70 20.43 -10.23 -3.80
CA ALA A 70 21.71 -10.31 -4.50
C ALA A 70 22.20 -8.93 -4.97
N GLY A 71 21.31 -8.10 -5.53
CA GLY A 71 21.61 -6.73 -5.95
C GLY A 71 22.00 -5.81 -4.79
N ARG A 72 21.42 -5.99 -3.60
CA ARG A 72 21.85 -5.26 -2.40
C ARG A 72 23.25 -5.66 -1.93
N TYR A 73 23.57 -6.95 -1.95
CA TYR A 73 24.91 -7.43 -1.63
C TYR A 73 25.93 -6.93 -2.66
N LEU A 74 25.61 -7.03 -3.96
CA LEU A 74 26.49 -6.56 -5.03
C LEU A 74 26.78 -5.05 -4.92
N ARG A 75 25.75 -4.25 -4.57
CA ARG A 75 25.93 -2.81 -4.28
C ARG A 75 26.92 -2.57 -3.14
N HIS A 76 26.90 -3.39 -2.11
CA HIS A 76 27.82 -3.27 -0.98
C HIS A 76 29.28 -3.49 -1.42
N TRP A 77 29.49 -4.41 -2.36
CA TRP A 77 30.82 -4.75 -2.86
C TRP A 77 31.35 -3.84 -3.97
N LEU A 78 30.48 -3.39 -4.89
CA LEU A 78 30.83 -2.62 -6.10
C LEU A 78 30.62 -1.10 -5.94
N GLY A 79 30.12 -0.62 -4.79
CA GLY A 79 29.83 0.78 -4.54
C GLY A 79 28.41 1.21 -4.90
N HIS A 80 28.10 2.48 -4.63
CA HIS A 80 26.73 3.01 -4.58
C HIS A 80 26.02 3.19 -5.93
N SER A 81 26.70 3.03 -7.06
CA SER A 81 26.15 3.31 -8.40
C SER A 81 25.20 2.24 -8.93
N VAL A 82 25.11 1.06 -8.28
CA VAL A 82 24.30 -0.05 -8.79
C VAL A 82 22.86 0.02 -8.26
N SER A 83 21.95 0.50 -9.10
CA SER A 83 20.50 0.60 -8.80
C SER A 83 19.73 -0.67 -9.21
N PHE A 84 20.41 -1.79 -9.43
CA PHE A 84 19.83 -3.04 -9.97
C PHE A 84 18.64 -3.55 -9.15
N HIS A 85 18.74 -3.55 -7.83
CA HIS A 85 17.65 -4.02 -6.96
C HIS A 85 16.37 -3.17 -7.11
N PHE A 86 16.50 -1.90 -7.43
CA PHE A 86 15.34 -1.03 -7.72
C PHE A 86 14.70 -1.34 -9.07
N TRP A 87 15.53 -1.63 -10.06
CA TRP A 87 15.06 -2.09 -11.35
C TRP A 87 14.28 -3.41 -11.20
N VAL A 88 14.80 -4.36 -10.42
CA VAL A 88 14.10 -5.63 -10.10
C VAL A 88 12.73 -5.38 -9.49
N ALA A 89 12.64 -4.51 -8.47
CA ALA A 89 11.37 -4.19 -7.81
C ALA A 89 10.35 -3.57 -8.79
N ARG A 90 10.82 -2.74 -9.74
CA ARG A 90 9.98 -2.17 -10.79
C ARG A 90 9.48 -3.24 -11.77
N GLN A 91 10.35 -4.16 -12.21
CA GLN A 91 9.94 -5.24 -13.13
C GLN A 91 8.99 -6.23 -12.44
N TRP A 92 9.22 -6.54 -11.17
CA TRP A 92 8.28 -7.32 -10.36
C TRP A 92 6.89 -6.71 -10.34
N SER A 93 6.79 -5.41 -10.08
CA SER A 93 5.50 -4.71 -10.05
C SER A 93 4.81 -4.72 -11.42
N ARG A 94 5.56 -4.47 -12.50
CA ARG A 94 5.04 -4.53 -13.88
C ARG A 94 4.55 -5.93 -14.24
N GLY A 95 5.32 -6.96 -13.92
CA GLY A 95 4.93 -8.35 -14.11
C GLY A 95 3.69 -8.74 -13.30
N GLY A 96 3.59 -8.24 -12.06
CA GLY A 96 2.42 -8.43 -11.21
C GLY A 96 1.15 -7.83 -11.80
N LEU A 97 1.19 -6.59 -12.30
CA LEU A 97 0.06 -5.95 -12.99
C LEU A 97 -0.32 -6.69 -14.27
N TRP A 98 0.66 -7.13 -15.07
CA TRP A 98 0.40 -7.91 -16.27
C TRP A 98 -0.28 -9.26 -15.93
N LEU A 99 0.20 -9.96 -14.90
CA LEU A 99 -0.44 -11.20 -14.42
C LEU A 99 -1.84 -10.92 -13.85
N ALA A 100 -2.07 -9.76 -13.25
CA ALA A 100 -3.40 -9.31 -12.84
C ALA A 100 -4.30 -8.90 -14.01
N GLY A 101 -3.82 -8.94 -15.26
CA GLY A 101 -4.58 -8.56 -16.44
C GLY A 101 -4.89 -7.06 -16.52
N LEU A 102 -4.00 -6.23 -15.96
CA LEU A 102 -4.12 -4.78 -15.92
C LEU A 102 -3.13 -4.10 -16.85
N GLU A 103 -3.64 -3.26 -17.74
CA GLU A 103 -2.85 -2.28 -18.48
C GLU A 103 -2.62 -1.05 -17.61
N ARG A 104 -1.44 -0.45 -17.75
CA ARG A 104 -1.07 0.72 -16.96
C ARG A 104 -0.98 1.95 -17.84
N GLU A 105 -1.71 2.99 -17.44
CA GLU A 105 -1.65 4.31 -18.01
C GLU A 105 -1.07 5.28 -16.98
N VAL A 106 -0.14 6.14 -17.40
CA VAL A 106 0.54 7.07 -16.48
C VAL A 106 0.54 8.45 -17.09
N GLU A 107 0.06 9.43 -16.32
CA GLU A 107 0.05 10.84 -16.67
C GLU A 107 0.86 11.65 -15.67
N GLY A 108 1.58 12.64 -16.15
CA GLY A 108 2.48 13.43 -15.31
C GLY A 108 3.80 12.72 -14.98
N THR A 109 4.60 13.35 -14.17
CA THR A 109 5.95 12.86 -13.78
C THR A 109 6.10 12.91 -12.27
N PRO A 110 6.56 11.82 -11.62
CA PRO A 110 6.80 11.84 -10.19
C PRO A 110 7.98 12.75 -9.82
N VAL A 111 7.85 13.46 -8.69
CA VAL A 111 8.98 14.21 -8.11
C VAL A 111 10.11 13.26 -7.70
N PRO A 112 11.37 13.71 -7.77
CA PRO A 112 12.53 12.86 -7.46
C PRO A 112 12.67 12.52 -5.96
N GLY A 113 12.12 13.38 -5.08
CA GLY A 113 12.18 13.23 -3.63
C GLY A 113 11.01 13.92 -2.94
N GLY A 114 10.89 13.76 -1.63
CA GLY A 114 9.79 14.29 -0.85
C GLY A 114 8.68 13.27 -0.58
N ALA A 115 7.42 13.64 -0.81
CA ALA A 115 6.29 12.77 -0.52
C ALA A 115 5.26 12.74 -1.65
N LEU A 116 4.73 11.56 -1.94
CA LEU A 116 3.52 11.35 -2.71
C LEU A 116 2.34 11.15 -1.75
N VAL A 117 1.18 11.69 -2.07
CA VAL A 117 -0.06 11.48 -1.33
C VAL A 117 -1.15 11.03 -2.31
N ALA A 118 -1.71 9.85 -2.07
CA ALA A 118 -2.63 9.21 -3.01
C ALA A 118 -3.92 8.77 -2.33
N ASN A 119 -5.00 8.62 -3.12
CA ASN A 119 -6.14 7.81 -2.71
C ASN A 119 -5.73 6.34 -2.60
N HIS A 120 -6.53 5.55 -1.87
CA HIS A 120 -6.24 4.14 -1.61
C HIS A 120 -7.49 3.29 -1.83
N CYS A 121 -7.42 2.34 -2.74
CA CYS A 121 -8.54 1.45 -2.99
C CYS A 121 -8.15 -0.03 -2.99
N SER A 122 -6.87 -0.37 -3.17
CA SER A 122 -6.47 -1.76 -3.36
C SER A 122 -5.04 -2.04 -2.94
N TRP A 123 -4.75 -3.31 -2.64
CA TRP A 123 -3.37 -3.79 -2.55
C TRP A 123 -2.60 -3.63 -3.88
N LEU A 124 -3.33 -3.53 -5.00
CA LEU A 124 -2.78 -3.27 -6.33
C LEU A 124 -2.11 -1.89 -6.43
N ASP A 125 -2.45 -0.93 -5.57
CA ASP A 125 -1.85 0.41 -5.54
C ASP A 125 -0.34 0.34 -5.33
N ILE A 126 0.12 -0.66 -4.55
CA ILE A 126 1.55 -0.92 -4.32
C ILE A 126 2.25 -1.28 -5.63
N LEU A 127 1.64 -2.17 -6.42
CA LEU A 127 2.19 -2.58 -7.72
C LEU A 127 2.14 -1.43 -8.72
N SER A 128 1.01 -0.72 -8.77
CA SER A 128 0.77 0.37 -9.73
C SER A 128 1.75 1.51 -9.57
N LEU A 129 1.98 1.97 -8.34
CA LEU A 129 2.91 3.04 -8.03
C LEU A 129 4.36 2.62 -8.21
N ARG A 130 4.74 1.46 -7.67
CA ARG A 130 6.13 0.96 -7.78
C ARG A 130 6.53 0.61 -9.22
N ALA A 131 5.58 0.30 -10.09
CA ALA A 131 5.83 0.09 -11.51
C ALA A 131 6.26 1.38 -12.24
N VAL A 132 5.98 2.56 -11.66
CA VAL A 132 6.33 3.88 -12.22
C VAL A 132 7.65 4.39 -11.67
N THR A 133 7.76 4.53 -10.35
CA THR A 133 8.94 5.13 -9.71
C THR A 133 9.32 4.38 -8.45
N LEU A 134 10.56 4.63 -8.01
CA LEU A 134 11.03 4.11 -6.74
C LEU A 134 10.51 4.97 -5.60
N MET A 135 9.84 4.33 -4.64
CA MET A 135 9.35 4.97 -3.44
C MET A 135 9.32 4.00 -2.27
N TYR A 136 9.23 4.54 -1.07
CA TYR A 136 9.07 3.78 0.16
C TYR A 136 7.64 3.94 0.69
N PHE A 137 6.96 2.82 0.86
CA PHE A 137 5.60 2.81 1.36
C PHE A 137 5.57 3.01 2.87
N VAL A 138 4.59 3.80 3.31
CA VAL A 138 4.25 3.92 4.72
C VAL A 138 3.00 3.09 4.97
N SER A 139 3.09 2.06 5.81
CA SER A 139 2.05 1.08 6.05
C SER A 139 1.75 0.92 7.55
N LYS A 140 0.61 0.32 7.87
CA LYS A 140 0.26 -0.06 9.24
C LYS A 140 1.18 -1.20 9.72
N ALA A 141 1.52 -1.18 11.02
CA ALA A 141 2.41 -2.19 11.60
C ALA A 141 1.89 -3.63 11.45
N GLU A 142 0.57 -3.81 11.52
CA GLU A 142 -0.07 -5.13 11.41
C GLU A 142 0.20 -5.83 10.08
N VAL A 143 0.47 -5.08 9.00
CA VAL A 143 0.81 -5.64 7.68
C VAL A 143 2.14 -6.41 7.72
N ALA A 144 3.02 -6.06 8.66
CA ALA A 144 4.28 -6.77 8.85
C ALA A 144 4.09 -8.24 9.25
N ASP A 145 2.96 -8.59 9.84
CA ASP A 145 2.67 -9.93 10.35
C ASP A 145 1.86 -10.79 9.36
N TRP A 146 1.47 -10.22 8.21
CA TRP A 146 0.73 -10.98 7.21
C TRP A 146 1.64 -12.00 6.51
N PRO A 147 1.19 -13.27 6.39
CA PRO A 147 1.97 -14.31 5.74
C PRO A 147 2.42 -13.92 4.33
N GLY A 148 3.70 -14.07 4.04
CA GLY A 148 4.29 -13.69 2.74
C GLY A 148 4.40 -12.17 2.51
N VAL A 149 3.33 -11.40 2.69
CA VAL A 149 3.31 -9.94 2.49
C VAL A 149 4.27 -9.24 3.43
N GLY A 150 4.25 -9.58 4.74
CA GLY A 150 5.14 -8.99 5.73
C GLY A 150 6.62 -9.20 5.40
N PHE A 151 6.98 -10.35 4.84
CA PHE A 151 8.35 -10.58 4.39
C PHE A 151 8.73 -9.68 3.21
N VAL A 152 7.88 -9.59 2.18
CA VAL A 152 8.11 -8.73 1.00
C VAL A 152 8.24 -7.27 1.41
N THR A 153 7.34 -6.78 2.25
CA THR A 153 7.33 -5.38 2.71
C THR A 153 8.58 -5.02 3.52
N ARG A 154 9.05 -5.91 4.40
CA ARG A 154 10.31 -5.72 5.14
C ARG A 154 11.52 -5.69 4.21
N VAL A 155 11.62 -6.63 3.27
CA VAL A 155 12.74 -6.68 2.31
C VAL A 155 12.78 -5.44 1.43
N THR A 156 11.63 -4.91 1.03
CA THR A 156 11.52 -3.73 0.17
C THR A 156 11.57 -2.39 0.92
N GLY A 157 11.78 -2.42 2.25
CA GLY A 157 12.02 -1.22 3.06
C GLY A 157 10.77 -0.40 3.38
N THR A 158 9.59 -1.05 3.43
CA THR A 158 8.35 -0.40 3.89
C THR A 158 8.53 0.12 5.32
N ILE A 159 8.04 1.32 5.57
CA ILE A 159 8.05 1.96 6.89
C ILE A 159 6.74 1.60 7.58
N PHE A 160 6.84 0.92 8.73
CA PHE A 160 5.67 0.53 9.50
C PHE A 160 5.36 1.58 10.57
N ILE A 161 4.09 1.98 10.66
CA ILE A 161 3.58 2.95 11.62
C ILE A 161 2.55 2.29 12.53
N GLU A 162 2.77 2.36 13.84
CA GLU A 162 1.78 2.01 14.84
C GLU A 162 0.87 3.20 15.13
N ARG A 163 -0.43 2.96 15.31
CA ARG A 163 -1.42 4.01 15.61
C ARG A 163 -1.43 4.41 17.10
N ARG A 164 -0.34 4.19 17.83
CA ARG A 164 -0.22 4.56 19.24
C ARG A 164 0.32 5.98 19.38
N ARG A 165 -0.42 6.83 20.10
CA ARG A 165 -0.01 8.22 20.37
C ARG A 165 1.38 8.33 21.00
N SER A 166 1.76 7.36 21.87
CA SER A 166 3.07 7.31 22.50
C SER A 166 4.23 7.13 21.53
N GLN A 167 4.00 6.55 20.35
CA GLN A 167 5.02 6.32 19.34
C GLN A 167 5.01 7.35 18.20
N ALA A 168 4.03 8.25 18.17
CA ALA A 168 3.85 9.20 17.09
C ALA A 168 5.11 10.02 16.80
N LYS A 169 5.77 10.56 17.85
CA LYS A 169 7.01 11.35 17.70
C LYS A 169 8.19 10.54 17.15
N ALA A 170 8.35 9.29 17.61
CA ALA A 170 9.44 8.42 17.12
C ALA A 170 9.23 8.05 15.65
N GLN A 171 7.99 7.74 15.26
CA GLN A 171 7.63 7.43 13.88
C GLN A 171 7.80 8.64 12.96
N GLU A 172 7.40 9.81 13.42
CA GLU A 172 7.60 11.07 12.70
C GLU A 172 9.09 11.36 12.47
N ALA A 173 9.95 11.08 13.45
CA ALA A 173 11.41 11.20 13.32
C ALA A 173 11.96 10.25 12.24
N VAL A 174 11.46 9.02 12.16
CA VAL A 174 11.85 8.05 11.11
C VAL A 174 11.43 8.56 9.73
N LEU A 175 10.20 9.03 9.57
CA LEU A 175 9.72 9.58 8.29
C LEU A 175 10.58 10.78 7.86
N ARG A 176 10.88 11.67 8.79
CA ARG A 176 11.76 12.83 8.55
C ARG A 176 13.15 12.45 8.10
N SER A 177 13.78 11.48 8.78
CA SER A 177 15.12 11.03 8.40
C SER A 177 15.16 10.48 6.98
N ARG A 178 14.08 9.84 6.53
CA ARG A 178 13.95 9.30 5.18
C ARG A 178 13.80 10.42 4.14
N ILE A 179 12.96 11.42 4.42
CA ILE A 179 12.78 12.57 3.54
C ILE A 179 14.10 13.40 3.46
N ALA A 180 14.79 13.57 4.58
CA ALA A 180 16.09 14.25 4.63
C ALA A 180 17.19 13.50 3.85
N ALA A 181 17.02 12.21 3.61
CA ALA A 181 17.90 11.39 2.77
C ALA A 181 17.43 11.34 1.30
N ASP A 182 16.65 12.32 0.84
CA ASP A 182 16.09 12.43 -0.52
C ASP A 182 15.27 11.18 -0.96
N GLN A 183 14.72 10.45 0.00
CA GLN A 183 13.87 9.31 -0.30
C GLN A 183 12.44 9.75 -0.57
N LEU A 184 11.87 9.28 -1.68
CA LEU A 184 10.49 9.52 -2.01
C LEU A 184 9.59 8.60 -1.18
N LEU A 185 8.74 9.18 -0.33
CA LEU A 185 7.78 8.46 0.47
C LEU A 185 6.40 8.47 -0.19
N ILE A 186 5.59 7.47 0.08
CA ILE A 186 4.17 7.44 -0.31
C ILE A 186 3.27 7.21 0.90
N PHE A 187 2.25 8.05 1.01
CA PHE A 187 1.21 8.02 2.03
C PHE A 187 -0.15 7.84 1.39
N PHE A 188 -1.02 7.12 2.10
CA PHE A 188 -2.45 7.05 1.79
C PHE A 188 -3.22 7.76 2.89
N PRO A 189 -3.47 9.11 2.77
CA PRO A 189 -4.00 9.89 3.89
C PRO A 189 -5.45 9.58 4.25
N GLU A 190 -6.17 8.83 3.43
CA GLU A 190 -7.48 8.26 3.77
C GLU A 190 -7.39 7.33 4.99
N GLY A 191 -6.22 6.67 5.18
CA GLY A 191 -5.95 5.75 6.29
C GLY A 191 -6.72 4.44 6.20
N THR A 192 -7.38 4.17 5.09
CA THR A 192 -8.11 2.94 4.75
C THR A 192 -8.21 2.82 3.25
N SER A 193 -8.44 1.61 2.73
CA SER A 193 -8.83 1.40 1.34
C SER A 193 -10.36 1.55 1.18
N THR A 194 -10.80 1.84 -0.04
CA THR A 194 -12.20 2.08 -0.44
C THR A 194 -12.60 1.17 -1.60
N ASP A 195 -13.83 1.35 -2.07
CA ASP A 195 -14.35 0.71 -3.30
C ASP A 195 -13.72 1.24 -4.60
N GLY A 196 -12.83 2.23 -4.53
CA GLY A 196 -12.21 2.85 -5.69
C GLY A 196 -13.12 3.77 -6.51
N GLN A 197 -14.37 3.97 -6.09
CA GLN A 197 -15.34 4.85 -6.78
C GLN A 197 -15.37 6.27 -6.19
N ARG A 198 -14.57 6.51 -5.16
CA ARG A 198 -14.51 7.79 -4.43
C ARG A 198 -13.18 8.02 -3.76
N VAL A 199 -12.91 9.27 -3.43
CA VAL A 199 -11.78 9.68 -2.61
C VAL A 199 -12.32 10.18 -1.27
N LEU A 200 -11.85 9.59 -0.18
CA LEU A 200 -12.22 9.98 1.17
C LEU A 200 -11.45 11.24 1.62
N PRO A 201 -11.94 11.94 2.66
CA PRO A 201 -11.22 13.07 3.24
C PRO A 201 -9.82 12.67 3.73
N PHE A 202 -8.83 13.47 3.39
CA PHE A 202 -7.46 13.24 3.81
C PHE A 202 -7.26 13.64 5.27
N LYS A 203 -6.66 12.75 6.06
CA LYS A 203 -6.34 12.98 7.48
C LYS A 203 -5.16 13.94 7.60
N SER A 204 -5.43 15.19 7.94
CA SER A 204 -4.40 16.24 8.06
C SER A 204 -3.32 15.92 9.10
N SER A 205 -3.58 15.01 10.05
CA SER A 205 -2.57 14.58 11.02
C SER A 205 -1.36 13.90 10.36
N LEU A 206 -1.52 13.26 9.19
CA LEU A 206 -0.41 12.66 8.44
C LEU A 206 0.48 13.69 7.75
N PHE A 207 -0.01 14.92 7.62
CA PHE A 207 0.74 16.03 7.02
C PHE A 207 1.58 16.81 8.04
N SER A 208 1.46 16.51 9.35
CA SER A 208 2.28 17.17 10.39
C SER A 208 3.76 17.01 10.13
N VAL A 209 4.17 15.87 9.58
CA VAL A 209 5.55 15.55 9.24
C VAL A 209 6.17 16.58 8.29
N PHE A 210 5.40 17.35 7.55
CA PHE A 210 5.85 18.37 6.60
C PHE A 210 5.98 19.77 7.17
N TYR A 211 5.53 20.05 8.43
CA TYR A 211 5.42 21.40 9.02
C TYR A 211 6.30 21.66 10.23
N GLU A 212 7.26 20.80 10.53
CA GLU A 212 8.13 21.05 11.68
C GLU A 212 9.36 21.91 11.33
N GLU A 213 9.89 22.60 12.38
CA GLU A 213 11.01 23.53 12.28
C GLU A 213 12.26 22.90 11.66
N GLY A 214 13.00 23.68 10.87
CA GLY A 214 14.27 23.29 10.24
C GLY A 214 14.16 22.62 8.88
N ARG A 215 12.98 22.58 8.24
CA ARG A 215 12.84 22.06 6.88
C ARG A 215 13.12 23.10 5.82
N GLY A 216 13.92 22.66 4.83
CA GLY A 216 14.19 23.45 3.66
C GLY A 216 12.91 23.80 2.90
N ALA A 217 12.90 24.99 2.31
CA ALA A 217 11.81 25.48 1.46
C ALA A 217 11.50 24.58 0.24
N ASP A 218 12.32 23.55 0.01
CA ASP A 218 12.30 22.74 -1.22
C ASP A 218 11.56 21.40 -1.07
N LEU A 219 10.97 21.09 0.09
CA LEU A 219 10.19 19.87 0.26
C LEU A 219 8.95 19.89 -0.65
N LEU A 220 8.79 18.83 -1.46
CA LEU A 220 7.65 18.67 -2.35
C LEU A 220 6.69 17.59 -1.83
N VAL A 221 5.40 17.93 -1.87
CA VAL A 221 4.30 16.99 -1.64
C VAL A 221 3.48 16.92 -2.92
N GLN A 222 3.45 15.75 -3.55
CA GLN A 222 2.78 15.58 -4.84
C GLN A 222 1.53 14.74 -4.71
N PRO A 223 0.34 15.27 -5.04
CA PRO A 223 -0.90 14.50 -5.12
C PRO A 223 -0.85 13.49 -6.27
N VAL A 224 -1.42 12.30 -6.06
CA VAL A 224 -1.49 11.22 -7.06
C VAL A 224 -2.87 10.59 -7.05
N SER A 225 -3.51 10.53 -8.22
CA SER A 225 -4.77 9.80 -8.38
C SER A 225 -4.50 8.40 -8.92
N ILE A 226 -5.17 7.40 -8.33
CA ILE A 226 -5.12 6.01 -8.78
C ILE A 226 -6.55 5.57 -9.05
N VAL A 227 -6.82 5.11 -10.27
CA VAL A 227 -8.15 4.65 -10.70
C VAL A 227 -8.01 3.32 -11.41
N TYR A 228 -8.84 2.36 -11.04
CA TYR A 228 -8.95 1.08 -11.73
C TYR A 228 -10.27 1.00 -12.46
N THR A 229 -10.22 0.56 -13.71
CA THR A 229 -11.42 0.34 -14.53
C THR A 229 -11.39 -1.05 -15.14
N PRO A 230 -12.49 -1.82 -15.07
CA PRO A 230 -12.63 -3.06 -15.81
C PRO A 230 -12.53 -2.80 -17.32
N ALA A 231 -12.23 -3.85 -18.09
CA ALA A 231 -12.23 -3.73 -19.55
C ALA A 231 -13.59 -3.28 -20.08
N PRO A 232 -13.65 -2.45 -21.12
CA PRO A 232 -14.91 -2.08 -21.76
C PRO A 232 -15.72 -3.32 -22.17
N GLY A 233 -17.01 -3.31 -21.83
CA GLY A 233 -17.90 -4.46 -22.07
C GLY A 233 -17.69 -5.66 -21.13
N SER A 234 -16.87 -5.52 -20.11
CA SER A 234 -16.71 -6.54 -19.07
C SER A 234 -17.97 -6.62 -18.18
N GLU A 235 -18.31 -7.83 -17.73
CA GLU A 235 -19.35 -8.04 -16.70
C GLU A 235 -18.87 -7.76 -15.26
N LEU A 236 -17.61 -7.36 -15.10
CA LEU A 236 -17.06 -7.05 -13.78
C LEU A 236 -17.62 -5.70 -13.29
N PRO A 237 -18.02 -5.61 -12.00
CA PRO A 237 -18.48 -4.36 -11.45
C PRO A 237 -17.37 -3.30 -11.43
N ALA A 238 -17.73 -2.02 -11.45
CA ALA A 238 -16.76 -0.92 -11.50
C ALA A 238 -15.78 -0.93 -10.32
N GLU A 239 -16.24 -1.37 -9.15
CA GLU A 239 -15.47 -1.49 -7.91
C GLU A 239 -14.65 -2.79 -7.81
N PHE A 240 -14.63 -3.64 -8.83
CA PHE A 240 -14.02 -4.98 -8.80
C PHE A 240 -12.58 -5.02 -8.29
N TYR A 241 -11.77 -4.02 -8.60
CA TYR A 241 -10.38 -3.96 -8.18
C TYR A 241 -10.18 -3.37 -6.78
N GLY A 242 -11.20 -2.78 -6.19
CA GLY A 242 -11.19 -2.30 -4.82
C GLY A 242 -11.09 -3.45 -3.81
N TRP A 243 -10.44 -3.18 -2.69
CA TRP A 243 -10.35 -4.11 -1.57
C TRP A 243 -10.64 -3.37 -0.26
N TRP A 244 -11.80 -3.60 0.31
CA TRP A 244 -12.29 -2.87 1.49
C TRP A 244 -13.20 -3.74 2.37
N ALA A 245 -13.73 -3.17 3.44
CA ALA A 245 -14.59 -3.84 4.41
C ALA A 245 -13.97 -5.16 4.92
N ASP A 246 -14.74 -6.22 4.95
CA ASP A 246 -14.32 -7.53 5.44
C ASP A 246 -13.90 -8.48 4.31
N MET A 247 -13.52 -7.94 3.14
CA MET A 247 -13.09 -8.76 2.01
C MET A 247 -11.84 -9.58 2.38
N PRO A 248 -11.88 -10.91 2.23
CA PRO A 248 -10.72 -11.75 2.51
C PRO A 248 -9.60 -11.45 1.50
N PHE A 249 -8.45 -11.04 2.00
CA PHE A 249 -7.32 -10.57 1.19
C PHE A 249 -6.89 -11.57 0.11
N TYR A 250 -6.65 -12.82 0.50
CA TYR A 250 -6.21 -13.87 -0.43
C TYR A 250 -7.32 -14.31 -1.40
N GLY A 251 -8.58 -14.24 -0.96
CA GLY A 251 -9.74 -14.46 -1.81
C GLY A 251 -9.82 -13.42 -2.93
N HIS A 252 -9.67 -12.14 -2.58
CA HIS A 252 -9.67 -11.05 -3.54
C HIS A 252 -8.49 -11.14 -4.53
N ILE A 253 -7.29 -11.52 -4.07
CA ILE A 253 -6.16 -11.78 -4.98
C ILE A 253 -6.53 -12.87 -6.01
N LEU A 254 -7.11 -13.97 -5.56
CA LEU A 254 -7.52 -15.06 -6.45
C LEU A 254 -8.60 -14.60 -7.44
N ASP A 255 -9.59 -13.82 -7.00
CA ASP A 255 -10.64 -13.27 -7.88
C ASP A 255 -10.04 -12.36 -8.95
N VAL A 256 -9.11 -11.47 -8.59
CA VAL A 256 -8.42 -10.61 -9.55
C VAL A 256 -7.67 -11.46 -10.59
N PHE A 257 -6.85 -12.42 -10.16
CA PHE A 257 -6.10 -13.27 -11.09
C PHE A 257 -7.00 -14.20 -11.92
N ALA A 258 -8.17 -14.59 -11.40
CA ALA A 258 -9.09 -15.48 -12.08
C ALA A 258 -9.96 -14.75 -13.12
N ARG A 259 -10.43 -13.54 -12.83
CA ARG A 259 -11.46 -12.84 -13.62
C ARG A 259 -10.92 -11.72 -14.46
N SER A 260 -9.91 -10.98 -13.98
CA SER A 260 -9.42 -9.79 -14.65
C SER A 260 -8.70 -10.11 -15.97
N HIS A 261 -9.02 -9.34 -17.01
CA HIS A 261 -8.30 -9.28 -18.29
C HIS A 261 -8.65 -7.97 -18.99
N GLY A 262 -7.64 -7.30 -19.55
CA GLY A 262 -7.84 -6.04 -20.28
C GLY A 262 -8.36 -4.88 -19.42
N GLY A 263 -8.32 -5.02 -18.10
CA GLY A 263 -8.61 -3.90 -17.20
C GLY A 263 -7.48 -2.87 -17.24
N ARG A 264 -7.75 -1.68 -16.70
CA ARG A 264 -6.78 -0.57 -16.70
C ARG A 264 -6.56 -0.03 -15.30
N VAL A 265 -5.31 0.38 -15.04
CA VAL A 265 -4.98 1.27 -13.92
C VAL A 265 -4.41 2.57 -14.45
N SER A 266 -5.07 3.67 -14.16
CA SER A 266 -4.62 5.02 -14.48
C SER A 266 -3.99 5.65 -13.23
N VAL A 267 -2.75 6.13 -13.37
CA VAL A 267 -1.97 6.79 -12.32
C VAL A 267 -1.62 8.19 -12.80
N THR A 268 -2.21 9.21 -12.19
CA THR A 268 -1.99 10.62 -12.55
C THR A 268 -1.18 11.31 -11.45
N PHE A 269 0.00 11.81 -11.80
CA PHE A 269 0.84 12.65 -10.94
C PHE A 269 0.47 14.11 -11.17
N HIS A 270 -0.19 14.72 -10.18
CA HIS A 270 -0.60 16.13 -10.24
C HIS A 270 0.58 17.08 -9.97
N PRO A 271 0.45 18.39 -10.24
CA PRO A 271 1.47 19.37 -9.89
C PRO A 271 1.85 19.25 -8.39
N PRO A 272 3.15 19.25 -8.07
CA PRO A 272 3.58 19.18 -6.67
C PRO A 272 3.31 20.50 -5.95
N ALA A 273 3.05 20.42 -4.65
CA ALA A 273 2.85 21.55 -3.76
C ALA A 273 4.00 21.65 -2.75
N ARG A 274 4.34 22.87 -2.36
CA ARG A 274 5.30 23.13 -1.27
C ARG A 274 4.52 23.38 0.03
N PRO A 275 4.80 22.69 1.13
CA PRO A 275 4.15 22.97 2.41
C PRO A 275 4.22 24.43 2.83
N ALA A 276 5.30 25.12 2.50
CA ALA A 276 5.50 26.53 2.81
C ALA A 276 4.49 27.48 2.13
N ASP A 277 3.86 27.05 1.05
CA ASP A 277 2.85 27.84 0.32
C ASP A 277 1.47 27.80 0.98
N PHE A 278 1.29 27.00 2.06
CA PHE A 278 0.02 26.80 2.75
C PHE A 278 0.11 27.27 4.21
N SER A 279 -1.00 27.83 4.70
CA SER A 279 -1.09 28.37 6.07
C SER A 279 -0.84 27.30 7.15
N ASP A 280 -1.28 26.10 6.90
CA ASP A 280 -1.13 24.97 7.83
C ASP A 280 -1.30 23.61 7.12
N ARG A 281 -1.08 22.54 7.89
CA ARG A 281 -1.24 21.14 7.43
C ARG A 281 -2.66 20.80 6.94
N LYS A 282 -3.70 21.54 7.38
CA LYS A 282 -5.08 21.27 6.97
C LYS A 282 -5.30 21.81 5.57
N ALA A 283 -4.82 23.03 5.30
CA ALA A 283 -4.91 23.66 3.98
C ALA A 283 -4.15 22.82 2.93
N LEU A 284 -2.94 22.31 3.24
CA LEU A 284 -2.20 21.42 2.34
C LEU A 284 -2.94 20.08 2.14
N ALA A 285 -3.48 19.47 3.19
CA ALA A 285 -4.23 18.21 3.09
C ALA A 285 -5.48 18.37 2.23
N GLU A 286 -6.19 19.47 2.38
CA GLU A 286 -7.38 19.79 1.58
C GLU A 286 -7.03 20.01 0.12
N HIS A 287 -5.98 20.78 -0.18
CA HIS A 287 -5.47 21.02 -1.54
C HIS A 287 -5.10 19.67 -2.21
N CYS A 288 -4.35 18.82 -1.53
CA CYS A 288 -3.97 17.51 -2.05
C CYS A 288 -5.20 16.61 -2.29
N GLN A 289 -6.15 16.60 -1.35
CA GLN A 289 -7.38 15.83 -1.48
C GLN A 289 -8.22 16.30 -2.66
N GLN A 290 -8.37 17.62 -2.85
CA GLN A 290 -9.11 18.19 -3.97
C GLN A 290 -8.46 17.83 -5.32
N SER A 291 -7.14 17.93 -5.43
CA SER A 291 -6.38 17.56 -6.63
C SER A 291 -6.57 16.08 -6.99
N VAL A 292 -6.41 15.19 -5.98
CA VAL A 292 -6.62 13.75 -6.16
C VAL A 292 -8.07 13.44 -6.53
N ALA A 293 -9.03 14.03 -5.85
CA ALA A 293 -10.45 13.79 -6.12
C ALA A 293 -10.88 14.30 -7.50
N GLN A 294 -10.31 15.40 -7.97
CA GLN A 294 -10.56 15.93 -9.32
C GLN A 294 -10.01 14.97 -10.38
N GLY A 295 -8.74 14.57 -10.30
CA GLY A 295 -8.13 13.64 -11.25
C GLY A 295 -8.85 12.27 -11.25
N HIS A 296 -9.20 11.77 -10.07
CA HIS A 296 -9.97 10.54 -9.93
C HIS A 296 -11.33 10.62 -10.67
N ARG A 297 -12.10 11.68 -10.46
CA ARG A 297 -13.38 11.88 -11.17
C ARG A 297 -13.21 12.03 -12.67
N SER A 298 -12.17 12.73 -13.13
CA SER A 298 -11.91 12.93 -14.55
C SER A 298 -11.66 11.60 -15.27
N VAL A 299 -10.91 10.70 -14.67
CA VAL A 299 -10.64 9.36 -15.23
C VAL A 299 -11.91 8.51 -15.24
N LEU A 300 -12.70 8.49 -14.15
CA LEU A 300 -13.96 7.73 -14.11
C LEU A 300 -14.99 8.24 -15.11
N ALA A 301 -15.03 9.54 -15.37
CA ALA A 301 -15.95 10.13 -16.35
C ALA A 301 -15.55 9.83 -17.81
N ALA A 302 -14.28 9.46 -18.06
CA ALA A 302 -13.75 9.12 -19.38
C ALA A 302 -13.75 7.61 -19.66
N SER A 303 -14.08 6.78 -18.67
CA SER A 303 -14.09 5.30 -18.75
C SER A 303 -15.48 4.78 -19.11
#